data_5e1272847796518ce425f541fc925257
#
_entry.id   5e1272847796518ce425f541fc925257
#
_cell.length_a   1.000
_cell.length_b   1.000
_cell.length_c   1.000
_cell.angle_alpha   90.00
_cell.angle_beta   90.00
_cell.angle_gamma   90.00
#
_symmetry.space_group_name_H-M   'P 1'
#
loop_
_entity.id
_entity.type
_entity.pdbx_description
1 polymer ?
#
loop_
_entity_poly.entity_id
_entity_poly.type
_entity_poly.pdbx_seq_one_letter_code
_entity_poly.pdbx_strand_id
1 'polypeptide(L)'
;MTQLPAIGQPAPAFSATNQDDKTLSLLDFQGSWLILYFYPKDNTPGCTTEAIDFSQKQAEWENLNVKVLGVSPDSVKSHCKFIEKHSLALQLLSDPDHQVAESYGVCLLYTSPSPRDRQK
;
A
#
# COMPACT_ATOMS: atom_id res chain seq x y z
N MET A 1 17.32 -13.33 -3.54
CA MET A 1 16.30 -12.76 -4.41
C MET A 1 14.91 -13.02 -3.85
N THR A 2 14.12 -12.00 -3.83
CA THR A 2 12.76 -12.07 -3.29
C THR A 2 11.83 -12.69 -4.31
N GLN A 3 10.91 -13.51 -3.85
CA GLN A 3 9.92 -14.15 -4.73
C GLN A 3 8.54 -13.63 -4.43
N LEU A 4 7.71 -13.56 -5.47
CA LEU A 4 6.32 -13.20 -5.29
C LEU A 4 5.60 -14.30 -4.51
N PRO A 5 4.65 -13.94 -3.64
CA PRO A 5 3.83 -14.93 -2.96
C PRO A 5 3.05 -15.76 -3.98
N ALA A 6 2.94 -17.04 -3.72
CA ALA A 6 2.18 -17.93 -4.60
C ALA A 6 0.69 -17.73 -4.36
N ILE A 7 -0.08 -17.83 -5.44
CA ILE A 7 -1.54 -17.76 -5.36
C ILE A 7 -2.03 -18.96 -4.56
N GLY A 8 -2.95 -18.71 -3.63
CA GLY A 8 -3.51 -19.77 -2.80
C GLY A 8 -2.71 -20.06 -1.54
N GLN A 9 -1.56 -19.41 -1.37
CA GLN A 9 -0.76 -19.53 -0.17
C GLN A 9 -1.07 -18.39 0.79
N PRO A 10 -0.84 -18.58 2.09
CA PRO A 10 -1.02 -17.47 3.04
C PRO A 10 -0.15 -16.29 2.67
N ALA A 11 -0.69 -15.08 2.79
CA ALA A 11 0.06 -13.87 2.51
C ALA A 11 1.18 -13.72 3.55
N PRO A 12 2.35 -13.18 3.13
CA PRO A 12 3.41 -12.89 4.09
C PRO A 12 2.92 -11.92 5.17
N ALA A 13 3.27 -12.21 6.41
CA ALA A 13 2.94 -11.31 7.51
C ALA A 13 3.73 -10.01 7.36
N PHE A 14 3.11 -8.91 7.77
CA PHE A 14 3.79 -7.62 7.79
C PHE A 14 3.41 -6.83 9.03
N SER A 15 4.22 -5.86 9.35
CA SER A 15 3.95 -4.90 10.41
C SER A 15 4.58 -3.58 9.98
N ALA A 16 3.79 -2.54 9.89
CA ALA A 16 4.27 -1.23 9.45
C ALA A 16 3.40 -0.14 10.04
N THR A 17 3.92 1.08 10.05
CA THR A 17 3.26 2.22 10.68
C THR A 17 2.47 3.01 9.64
N ASN A 18 1.23 3.37 9.96
CA ASN A 18 0.40 4.15 9.05
C ASN A 18 0.59 5.65 9.25
N GLN A 19 -0.20 6.47 8.53
CA GLN A 19 -0.09 7.93 8.58
C GLN A 19 -0.42 8.52 9.96
N ASP A 20 -1.09 7.77 10.81
CA ASP A 20 -1.43 8.20 12.17
C ASP A 20 -0.43 7.68 13.20
N ASP A 21 0.71 7.19 12.73
CA ASP A 21 1.77 6.63 13.56
C ASP A 21 1.32 5.40 14.36
N LYS A 22 0.36 4.67 13.81
CA LYS A 22 -0.13 3.42 14.40
C LYS A 22 0.42 2.24 13.64
N THR A 23 0.85 1.22 14.37
CA THR A 23 1.35 0.00 13.75
C THR A 23 0.18 -0.87 13.31
N LEU A 24 0.18 -1.24 12.04
CA LEU A 24 -0.80 -2.15 11.46
C LEU A 24 -0.10 -3.44 11.03
N SER A 25 -0.81 -4.55 11.13
CA SER A 25 -0.28 -5.84 10.70
C SER A 25 -1.32 -6.58 9.89
N LEU A 26 -0.89 -7.65 9.23
CA LEU A 26 -1.79 -8.47 8.42
C LEU A 26 -2.95 -9.00 9.26
N LEU A 27 -2.71 -9.33 10.53
CA LEU A 27 -3.75 -9.87 11.41
C LEU A 27 -4.89 -8.88 11.66
N ASP A 28 -4.62 -7.59 11.53
CA ASP A 28 -5.65 -6.57 11.75
C ASP A 28 -6.73 -6.61 10.68
N PHE A 29 -6.50 -7.33 9.60
CA PHE A 29 -7.42 -7.36 8.46
C PHE A 29 -8.08 -8.73 8.28
N GLN A 30 -8.02 -9.58 9.29
CA GLN A 30 -8.70 -10.87 9.23
C GLN A 30 -10.21 -10.66 9.09
N GLY A 31 -10.82 -11.46 8.22
CA GLY A 31 -12.24 -11.34 7.95
C GLY A 31 -12.59 -10.35 6.88
N SER A 32 -11.59 -9.65 6.31
CA SER A 32 -11.78 -8.70 5.23
C SER A 32 -10.86 -9.05 4.07
N TRP A 33 -11.25 -8.63 2.87
CA TRP A 33 -10.35 -8.65 1.73
C TRP A 33 -9.39 -7.47 1.89
N LEU A 34 -8.13 -7.67 1.51
CA LEU A 34 -7.12 -6.63 1.61
C LEU A 34 -6.48 -6.42 0.25
N ILE A 35 -6.52 -5.18 -0.24
CA ILE A 35 -5.75 -4.77 -1.40
C ILE A 35 -4.53 -4.04 -0.88
N LEU A 36 -3.36 -4.61 -1.16
CA LEU A 36 -2.09 -4.04 -0.75
C LEU A 36 -1.36 -3.61 -2.01
N TYR A 37 -1.22 -2.30 -2.23
CA TYR A 37 -0.53 -1.83 -3.41
C TYR A 37 0.75 -1.09 -3.03
N PHE A 38 1.77 -1.21 -3.87
CA PHE A 38 3.08 -0.65 -3.61
C PHE A 38 3.38 0.44 -4.61
N TYR A 39 3.98 1.52 -4.14
CA TYR A 39 4.37 2.62 -5.01
C TYR A 39 5.69 3.21 -4.50
N PRO A 40 6.48 3.84 -5.39
CA PRO A 40 7.84 4.26 -5.02
C PRO A 40 7.91 5.55 -4.21
N LYS A 41 6.97 6.46 -4.38
CA LYS A 41 7.08 7.76 -3.72
C LYS A 41 5.76 8.51 -3.68
N ASP A 42 5.48 9.13 -2.53
CA ASP A 42 4.30 9.98 -2.38
C ASP A 42 4.35 11.17 -3.33
N ASN A 43 3.16 11.60 -3.75
CA ASN A 43 2.97 12.84 -4.49
C ASN A 43 3.65 12.89 -5.85
N THR A 44 3.93 11.73 -6.46
CA THR A 44 4.32 11.68 -7.87
C THR A 44 3.04 11.59 -8.72
N PRO A 45 3.06 12.04 -9.99
CA PRO A 45 1.83 12.13 -10.78
C PRO A 45 1.05 10.81 -10.90
N GLY A 46 1.73 9.72 -11.23
CA GLY A 46 1.07 8.44 -11.38
C GLY A 46 0.54 7.90 -10.05
N CYS A 47 1.34 7.99 -9.00
CA CYS A 47 0.95 7.51 -7.69
C CYS A 47 -0.20 8.33 -7.12
N THR A 48 -0.20 9.64 -7.37
CA THR A 48 -1.27 10.52 -6.93
C THR A 48 -2.60 10.14 -7.58
N THR A 49 -2.59 9.89 -8.89
CA THR A 49 -3.79 9.51 -9.62
C THR A 49 -4.34 8.19 -9.07
N GLU A 50 -3.47 7.21 -8.84
CA GLU A 50 -3.87 5.92 -8.31
C GLU A 50 -4.49 6.06 -6.91
N ALA A 51 -3.85 6.84 -6.05
CA ALA A 51 -4.35 7.06 -4.69
C ALA A 51 -5.72 7.75 -4.70
N ILE A 52 -5.90 8.74 -5.57
CA ILE A 52 -7.18 9.42 -5.68
C ILE A 52 -8.27 8.47 -6.16
N ASP A 53 -7.97 7.62 -7.14
CA ASP A 53 -8.93 6.64 -7.63
C ASP A 53 -9.37 5.68 -6.54
N PHE A 54 -8.43 5.13 -5.77
CA PHE A 54 -8.78 4.26 -4.64
C PHE A 54 -9.61 5.00 -3.61
N SER A 55 -9.24 6.23 -3.33
CA SER A 55 -9.92 7.05 -2.32
C SER A 55 -11.36 7.36 -2.72
N GLN A 56 -11.60 7.67 -3.99
CA GLN A 56 -12.93 8.01 -4.48
C GLN A 56 -13.90 6.84 -4.42
N LYS A 57 -13.37 5.62 -4.42
CA LYS A 57 -14.18 4.42 -4.38
C LYS A 57 -14.30 3.83 -2.97
N GLN A 58 -14.00 4.63 -1.97
CA GLN A 58 -13.98 4.17 -0.58
C GLN A 58 -15.30 3.50 -0.16
N ALA A 59 -16.42 4.09 -0.51
CA ALA A 59 -17.72 3.52 -0.16
C ALA A 59 -17.95 2.16 -0.82
N GLU A 60 -17.48 2.00 -2.05
CA GLU A 60 -17.58 0.72 -2.76
C GLU A 60 -16.73 -0.35 -2.10
N TRP A 61 -15.50 0.01 -1.69
CA TRP A 61 -14.64 -0.92 -0.99
C TRP A 61 -15.26 -1.38 0.32
N GLU A 62 -15.83 -0.44 1.07
CA GLU A 62 -16.47 -0.78 2.34
C GLU A 62 -17.67 -1.72 2.14
N ASN A 63 -18.47 -1.48 1.12
CA ASN A 63 -19.62 -2.33 0.81
C ASN A 63 -19.20 -3.76 0.46
N LEU A 64 -18.01 -3.92 -0.11
CA LEU A 64 -17.49 -5.22 -0.48
C LEU A 64 -16.64 -5.85 0.63
N ASN A 65 -16.54 -5.19 1.77
CA ASN A 65 -15.67 -5.60 2.88
C ASN A 65 -14.21 -5.69 2.44
N VAL A 66 -13.77 -4.70 1.68
CA VAL A 66 -12.41 -4.61 1.18
C VAL A 66 -11.69 -3.45 1.84
N LYS A 67 -10.48 -3.70 2.33
CA LYS A 67 -9.60 -2.67 2.87
C LYS A 67 -8.47 -2.43 1.86
N VAL A 68 -8.08 -1.17 1.71
CA VAL A 68 -7.02 -0.79 0.77
C VAL A 68 -5.88 -0.14 1.53
N LEU A 69 -4.67 -0.64 1.34
CA LEU A 69 -3.47 -0.07 1.94
C LEU A 69 -2.45 0.23 0.85
N GLY A 70 -1.96 1.47 0.84
CA GLY A 70 -0.82 1.82 -0.01
C GLY A 70 0.46 1.68 0.80
N VAL A 71 1.52 1.22 0.19
CA VAL A 71 2.81 1.01 0.84
C VAL A 71 3.91 1.67 0.04
N SER A 72 4.69 2.52 0.68
CA SER A 72 5.86 3.12 0.06
C SER A 72 6.97 3.30 1.10
N PRO A 73 8.21 3.56 0.66
CA PRO A 73 9.29 3.83 1.61
C PRO A 73 9.24 5.21 2.27
N ASP A 74 8.25 6.03 1.92
CA ASP A 74 8.14 7.36 2.52
C ASP A 74 7.84 7.30 4.01
N SER A 75 8.16 8.39 4.71
CA SER A 75 7.93 8.48 6.14
C SER A 75 6.44 8.68 6.48
N VAL A 76 6.11 8.45 7.74
CA VAL A 76 4.78 8.73 8.26
C VAL A 76 4.40 10.19 8.00
N LYS A 77 5.34 11.11 8.21
CA LYS A 77 5.10 12.53 7.98
C LYS A 77 4.78 12.83 6.53
N SER A 78 5.50 12.19 5.60
CA SER A 78 5.25 12.34 4.18
C SER A 78 3.85 11.85 3.81
N HIS A 79 3.46 10.68 4.33
CA HIS A 79 2.13 10.12 4.10
C HIS A 79 1.04 11.06 4.62
N CYS A 80 1.26 11.64 5.78
CA CYS A 80 0.29 12.56 6.36
C CYS A 80 0.07 13.77 5.45
N LYS A 81 1.15 14.35 4.95
CA LYS A 81 1.07 15.49 4.03
C LYS A 81 0.40 15.14 2.73
N PHE A 82 0.70 13.94 2.21
CA PHE A 82 0.11 13.48 0.96
C PHE A 82 -1.40 13.31 1.10
N ILE A 83 -1.83 12.70 2.19
CA ILE A 83 -3.26 12.53 2.47
C ILE A 83 -3.97 13.86 2.62
N GLU A 84 -3.37 14.81 3.35
CA GLU A 84 -3.95 16.12 3.53
C GLU A 84 -4.05 16.89 2.20
N LYS A 85 -3.00 16.86 1.41
CA LYS A 85 -2.94 17.61 0.16
C LYS A 85 -4.04 17.19 -0.82
N HIS A 86 -4.34 15.90 -0.87
CA HIS A 86 -5.29 15.37 -1.84
C HIS A 86 -6.57 14.84 -1.22
N SER A 87 -6.78 15.07 0.07
CA SER A 87 -7.99 14.63 0.80
C SER A 87 -8.26 13.14 0.58
N LEU A 88 -7.24 12.33 0.76
CA LEU A 88 -7.34 10.90 0.50
C LEU A 88 -8.09 10.18 1.62
N ALA A 89 -8.94 9.24 1.24
CA ALA A 89 -9.72 8.43 2.19
C ALA A 89 -9.19 7.00 2.23
N LEU A 90 -7.87 6.85 2.37
CA LEU A 90 -7.24 5.54 2.46
C LEU A 90 -6.08 5.60 3.43
N GLN A 91 -5.55 4.43 3.79
CA GLN A 91 -4.41 4.35 4.68
C GLN A 91 -3.14 4.06 3.91
N LEU A 92 -2.05 4.64 4.36
CA LEU A 92 -0.74 4.47 3.75
C LEU A 92 0.23 3.95 4.81
N LEU A 93 1.01 2.94 4.45
CA LEU A 93 2.01 2.36 5.34
C LEU A 93 3.40 2.86 4.96
N SER A 94 4.17 3.18 5.99
CA SER A 94 5.57 3.57 5.82
C SER A 94 6.45 2.33 5.88
N ASP A 95 7.23 2.11 4.83
CA ASP A 95 8.11 0.95 4.70
C ASP A 95 9.52 1.40 4.31
N PRO A 96 10.19 2.19 5.18
CA PRO A 96 11.46 2.84 4.81
C PRO A 96 12.58 1.85 4.46
N ASP A 97 12.54 0.66 5.04
CA ASP A 97 13.56 -0.35 4.80
C ASP A 97 13.15 -1.36 3.74
N HIS A 98 12.03 -1.13 3.07
CA HIS A 98 11.52 -2.02 2.01
C HIS A 98 11.23 -3.44 2.49
N GLN A 99 10.99 -3.62 3.79
CA GLN A 99 10.74 -4.95 4.34
C GLN A 99 9.44 -5.56 3.86
N VAL A 100 8.37 -4.78 3.84
CA VAL A 100 7.08 -5.25 3.35
C VAL A 100 7.17 -5.52 1.85
N ALA A 101 7.76 -4.58 1.11
CA ALA A 101 7.92 -4.74 -0.33
C ALA A 101 8.70 -6.02 -0.67
N GLU A 102 9.79 -6.26 0.04
CA GLU A 102 10.59 -7.47 -0.19
C GLU A 102 9.81 -8.73 0.12
N SER A 103 9.04 -8.73 1.21
CA SER A 103 8.23 -9.89 1.59
C SER A 103 7.25 -10.29 0.50
N TYR A 104 6.80 -9.31 -0.28
CA TYR A 104 5.83 -9.54 -1.35
C TYR A 104 6.47 -9.60 -2.73
N GLY A 105 7.80 -9.57 -2.79
CA GLY A 105 8.51 -9.70 -4.05
C GLY A 105 8.46 -8.47 -4.93
N VAL A 106 8.23 -7.29 -4.33
CA VAL A 106 8.11 -6.04 -5.07
C VAL A 106 9.44 -5.29 -4.99
N CYS A 107 9.95 -4.85 -6.15
CA CYS A 107 11.17 -4.06 -6.20
C CYS A 107 10.82 -2.61 -6.57
N LEU A 108 11.09 -1.69 -5.66
CA LEU A 108 10.81 -0.27 -5.85
C LEU A 108 12.06 0.55 -6.16
N LEU A 109 13.18 -0.13 -6.44
CA LEU A 109 14.44 0.55 -6.72
C LEU A 109 14.50 1.13 -8.13
N TYR A 110 13.68 0.63 -9.03
CA TYR A 110 13.67 1.07 -10.42
C TYR A 110 12.55 2.05 -10.65
N THR A 111 12.82 3.04 -11.48
CA THR A 111 11.90 4.13 -11.72
C THR A 111 10.81 3.82 -12.73
N SER A 112 10.97 2.75 -13.48
CA SER A 112 10.02 2.38 -14.53
C SER A 112 9.37 1.05 -14.19
N PRO A 113 8.30 1.04 -13.41
CA PRO A 113 7.64 -0.20 -13.09
C PRO A 113 7.04 -0.80 -14.36
N SER A 114 7.17 -2.10 -14.50
CA SER A 114 6.54 -2.80 -15.59
C SER A 114 5.04 -2.91 -15.33
N PRO A 115 4.24 -3.19 -16.36
CA PRO A 115 2.81 -3.44 -16.14
C PRO A 115 2.54 -4.53 -15.11
N ARG A 116 3.42 -5.50 -15.00
CA ARG A 116 3.25 -6.57 -14.01
C ARG A 116 3.40 -6.08 -12.59
N ASP A 117 4.19 -5.04 -12.38
CA ASP A 117 4.39 -4.51 -11.03
C ASP A 117 3.12 -3.87 -10.49
N ARG A 118 2.19 -3.52 -11.36
CA ARG A 118 0.93 -2.92 -10.96
C ARG A 118 -0.21 -3.90 -10.82
N GLN A 119 0.04 -5.16 -11.10
CA GLN A 119 -0.96 -6.21 -10.94
C GLN A 119 -0.86 -6.75 -9.53
N LYS A 120 -1.66 -6.23 -8.68
CA LYS A 120 -1.64 -6.56 -7.26
C LYS A 120 -2.87 -7.35 -6.86
#